data_1f1a403b43e62f893f94109734af4fe5
#
_entry.id   1f1a403b43e62f893f94109734af4fe5
#
_cell.length_a   1.000
_cell.length_b   1.000
_cell.length_c   1.000
_cell.angle_alpha   90.00
_cell.angle_beta   90.00
_cell.angle_gamma   90.00
#
_symmetry.space_group_name_H-M   'P 1'
#
loop_
_entity.id
_entity.type
_entity.pdbx_description
1 polymer ?
#
loop_
_entity_poly.entity_id
_entity_poly.type
_entity_poly.pdbx_seq_one_letter_code
_entity_poly.pdbx_strand_id
1 'polypeptide(L)' 'TTSQNNKVYSIYGAFLGDSLDGLPAGIYIVNGKKVVKR' A
#
# COMPACT_ATOMS: atom_id res chain seq x y z
N THR A 1 -1.13 19.92 -5.38
CA THR A 1 -0.78 19.26 -5.43
C THR A 1 -1.20 18.24 -5.14
N THR A 2 -1.43 17.74 -5.24
CA THR A 2 -1.84 16.81 -5.10
C THR A 2 -1.38 15.85 -4.88
N SER A 3 -0.86 15.63 -4.34
CA SER A 3 -0.25 14.74 -4.04
C SER A 3 -0.80 13.62 -3.77
N GLN A 4 -1.00 12.83 -4.33
CA GLN A 4 -1.47 11.73 -4.12
C GLN A 4 -0.64 10.91 -3.53
N ASN A 5 -0.29 10.72 -2.55
CA ASN A 5 0.52 9.91 -1.94
C ASN A 5 -0.01 8.59 -1.79
N ASN A 6 0.00 7.72 -2.67
CA ASN A 6 -0.47 6.38 -2.53
C ASN A 6 0.60 5.53 -1.94
N LYS A 7 1.05 5.80 -0.80
CA LYS A 7 2.08 5.01 -0.19
C LYS A 7 1.53 3.73 0.36
N VAL A 8 2.21 2.63 0.10
CA VAL A 8 1.75 1.31 0.47
C VAL A 8 2.51 0.83 1.68
N TYR A 9 1.78 0.39 2.69
CA TYR A 9 2.37 -0.13 3.91
C TYR A 9 1.85 -1.54 4.15
N SER A 10 2.61 -2.33 4.87
CA SER A 10 2.13 -3.65 5.24
C SER A 10 1.13 -3.51 6.38
N ILE A 11 0.44 -4.59 6.71
CA ILE A 11 -0.49 -4.54 7.81
C ILE A 11 0.24 -4.32 9.13
N TYR A 12 1.56 -4.49 9.14
CA TYR A 12 2.35 -4.25 10.32
C TYR A 12 2.85 -2.81 10.37
N GLY A 13 2.55 -2.02 9.38
CA GLY A 13 2.97 -0.63 9.36
C GLY A 13 4.27 -0.37 8.63
N ALA A 14 4.87 -1.37 8.02
CA ALA A 14 6.13 -1.19 7.33
C ALA A 14 5.92 -0.59 5.95
N PHE A 15 6.71 0.39 5.59
CA PHE A 15 6.57 1.04 4.29
C PHE A 15 7.09 0.10 3.21
N LEU A 16 6.29 -0.16 2.20
CA LEU A 16 6.65 -1.07 1.14
C LEU A 16 6.96 -0.38 -0.17
N GLY A 17 6.38 0.73 -0.43
CA GLY A 17 6.63 1.43 -1.68
C GLY A 17 5.49 2.35 -2.04
N ASP A 18 5.50 2.79 -3.30
CA ASP A 18 4.50 3.74 -3.74
C ASP A 18 3.38 3.08 -4.51
N SER A 19 3.44 1.79 -4.75
CA SER A 19 2.38 1.11 -5.48
C SER A 19 2.37 -0.34 -5.11
N LEU A 20 1.30 -1.03 -5.47
CA LEU A 20 1.19 -2.45 -5.21
C LEU A 20 1.87 -3.29 -6.27
N ASP A 21 2.38 -2.68 -7.33
CA ASP A 21 3.02 -3.43 -8.39
C ASP A 21 4.22 -4.16 -7.88
N GLY A 22 4.38 -5.38 -8.24
CA GLY A 22 5.54 -6.15 -7.83
C GLY A 22 5.42 -6.76 -6.46
N LEU A 23 4.33 -6.51 -5.75
CA LEU A 23 4.16 -7.10 -4.44
C LEU A 23 3.32 -8.36 -4.53
N PRO A 24 3.56 -9.33 -3.67
CA PRO A 24 2.77 -10.56 -3.68
C PRO A 24 1.36 -10.27 -3.21
N ALA A 25 0.46 -11.18 -3.50
CA ALA A 25 -0.91 -11.04 -3.08
C ALA A 25 -0.97 -11.00 -1.55
N GLY A 26 -1.85 -10.20 -1.03
CA GLY A 26 -1.99 -10.08 0.42
C GLY A 26 -2.74 -8.83 0.78
N ILE A 27 -2.71 -8.48 2.05
CA ILE A 27 -3.41 -7.32 2.54
C ILE A 27 -2.42 -6.20 2.78
N TYR A 28 -2.73 -5.03 2.29
CA TYR A 28 -1.84 -3.88 2.41
C TYR A 28 -2.63 -2.67 2.86
N ILE A 29 -1.96 -1.67 3.33
CA ILE A 29 -2.57 -0.42 3.75
C ILE A 29 -2.14 0.65 2.74
N VAL A 30 -3.10 1.26 2.10
CA VAL A 30 -2.83 2.29 1.12
C VAL A 30 -3.63 3.52 1.50
N ASN A 31 -2.96 4.64 1.69
CA ASN A 31 -3.62 5.87 2.07
C ASN A 31 -4.43 5.69 3.34
N GLY A 32 -3.95 4.86 4.24
CA GLY A 32 -4.65 4.63 5.48
C GLY A 32 -5.83 3.69 5.38
N LYS A 33 -5.99 3.02 4.24
CA LYS A 33 -7.11 2.11 4.05
C LYS A 33 -6.60 0.71 3.77
N LYS A 34 -7.31 -0.28 4.25
CA LYS A 34 -6.92 -1.65 4.02
C LYS A 34 -7.31 -2.05 2.61
N VAL A 35 -6.39 -2.59 1.87
CA VAL A 35 -6.59 -3.00 0.48
C VAL A 35 -6.15 -4.44 0.34
N VAL A 36 -6.95 -5.25 -0.32
CA VAL A 36 -6.60 -6.63 -0.56
C VAL A 36 -6.09 -6.75 -1.98
N LYS A 37 -4.88 -7.29 -2.15
CA LYS A 37 -4.31 -7.50 -3.45
C LYS A 37 -4.38 -8.98 -3.78
N ARG A 38 -4.90 -9.31 -4.90
CA ARG A 38 -5.03 -10.71 -5.30
C ARG A 38 -4.06 -11.11 -6.36
#